data_6abd795b0cddbaba03e723192b47c71c
#
_entry.id   6abd795b0cddbaba03e723192b47c71c
#
_cell.length_a   1.000
_cell.length_b   1.000
_cell.length_c   1.000
_cell.angle_alpha   90.00
_cell.angle_beta   90.00
_cell.angle_gamma   90.00
#
_symmetry.space_group_name_H-M   'P 1'
#
loop_
_entity.id
_entity.type
_entity.pdbx_description
1 polymer ?
#
loop_
_entity_poly.entity_id
_entity_poly.type
_entity_poly.pdbx_seq_one_letter_code
_entity_poly.pdbx_strand_id
1 'polypeptide(L)'
;MIKAEKSSPRLVQLMHAAEKVTRDESSYASVAYHLVRLKLALGHTVAARKLLDEIIAWQTDVLPLSAQNQFLERRMSLAENLPEFLKSAQRKPVVYSEDGHVGKFSDLLERQKRGWDPEDSKQTREEYEREADEGYEDLLPWDNRFTFDSKTSDILNKHFPLQLLAKVARDPDLPDYLQGRLVLAVWTRAILLNNDDVALKIAPEVVKSEPKIGPVFKEYLKARTVKERHEAALYLLLKFPDLSPYLSSVIPSFDTSEDLNYYFDTKWWCAPEDTEYNDEGVEAPKVIPQPGFLTPAQLEAARREYRALVEIADGKSYLARQVIAWAKASPSDPKIPEALFIAARATQSYKNGCAGWEHDEATQHEAEKLLKQRYPSSPWTARLGDSEKN
;
A
#
# COMPACT_ATOMS: atom_id res chain seq x y z
N MET A 1 24.36 -15.38 8.97
CA MET A 1 24.82 -13.99 9.27
C MET A 1 26.18 -14.04 9.96
N ILE A 2 27.24 -13.56 9.37
CA ILE A 2 28.59 -13.52 9.98
C ILE A 2 28.53 -12.46 11.09
N LYS A 3 28.55 -12.87 12.35
CA LYS A 3 28.79 -11.95 13.47
C LYS A 3 30.24 -11.46 13.35
N ALA A 4 30.40 -10.22 12.86
CA ALA A 4 31.71 -9.61 12.80
C ALA A 4 32.17 -9.31 14.24
N GLU A 5 33.19 -10.00 14.71
CA GLU A 5 33.93 -9.55 15.89
C GLU A 5 34.50 -8.17 15.60
N LYS A 6 34.09 -7.16 16.37
CA LYS A 6 34.35 -5.73 16.15
C LYS A 6 35.84 -5.35 16.05
N SER A 7 36.75 -6.26 16.31
CA SER A 7 38.22 -6.02 16.37
C SER A 7 39.08 -6.94 15.49
N SER A 8 38.48 -7.68 14.54
CA SER A 8 39.25 -8.59 13.69
C SER A 8 40.14 -7.79 12.69
N PRO A 9 41.48 -8.00 12.69
CA PRO A 9 42.38 -7.41 11.70
C PRO A 9 41.97 -7.71 10.25
N ARG A 10 41.36 -8.85 10.03
CA ARG A 10 40.82 -9.28 8.73
C ARG A 10 39.68 -8.38 8.25
N LEU A 11 38.84 -7.92 9.18
CA LEU A 11 37.73 -6.99 8.86
C LEU A 11 38.25 -5.65 8.37
N VAL A 12 39.28 -5.11 9.00
CA VAL A 12 39.96 -3.86 8.59
C VAL A 12 40.57 -4.01 7.19
N GLN A 13 41.23 -5.14 6.94
CA GLN A 13 41.79 -5.43 5.60
C GLN A 13 40.71 -5.53 4.53
N LEU A 14 39.58 -6.17 4.83
CA LEU A 14 38.43 -6.27 3.92
C LEU A 14 37.85 -4.90 3.61
N MET A 15 37.69 -4.04 4.63
CA MET A 15 37.21 -2.67 4.41
C MET A 15 38.14 -1.87 3.52
N HIS A 16 39.47 -1.93 3.77
CA HIS A 16 40.45 -1.27 2.91
C HIS A 16 40.48 -1.81 1.47
N ALA A 17 40.26 -3.12 1.30
CA ALA A 17 40.12 -3.71 -0.02
C ALA A 17 38.84 -3.23 -0.73
N ALA A 18 37.75 -3.19 -0.03
CA ALA A 18 36.47 -2.71 -0.54
C ALA A 18 36.50 -1.22 -0.92
N GLU A 19 37.21 -0.38 -0.15
CA GLU A 19 37.38 1.05 -0.44
C GLU A 19 38.23 1.33 -1.70
N LYS A 20 38.97 0.35 -2.20
CA LYS A 20 39.77 0.46 -3.43
C LYS A 20 39.02 0.11 -4.71
N VAL A 21 37.86 -0.55 -4.59
CA VAL A 21 37.02 -0.89 -5.74
C VAL A 21 36.44 0.38 -6.33
N THR A 22 36.69 0.60 -7.60
CA THR A 22 36.30 1.82 -8.29
C THR A 22 34.96 1.69 -8.99
N ARG A 23 34.33 2.81 -9.31
CA ARG A 23 32.94 2.88 -9.83
C ARG A 23 32.74 2.24 -11.20
N ASP A 24 33.82 2.07 -11.96
CA ASP A 24 33.88 1.43 -13.27
C ASP A 24 33.95 -0.11 -13.22
N GLU A 25 34.19 -0.67 -12.03
CA GLU A 25 34.19 -2.10 -11.85
C GLU A 25 32.75 -2.66 -11.70
N SER A 26 32.46 -3.75 -12.40
CA SER A 26 31.14 -4.41 -12.35
C SER A 26 30.73 -4.87 -10.94
N SER A 27 31.69 -5.11 -10.05
CA SER A 27 31.50 -5.49 -8.66
C SER A 27 31.16 -4.32 -7.74
N TYR A 28 31.31 -3.06 -8.18
CA TYR A 28 31.22 -1.87 -7.33
C TYR A 28 29.92 -1.82 -6.51
N ALA A 29 28.76 -2.01 -7.13
CA ALA A 29 27.47 -1.94 -6.43
C ALA A 29 27.40 -2.91 -5.26
N SER A 30 27.78 -4.16 -5.47
CA SER A 30 27.77 -5.20 -4.43
C SER A 30 28.77 -4.91 -3.31
N VAL A 31 30.00 -4.50 -3.69
CA VAL A 31 31.06 -4.18 -2.73
C VAL A 31 30.69 -2.96 -1.90
N ALA A 32 30.19 -1.90 -2.52
CA ALA A 32 29.76 -0.68 -1.83
C ALA A 32 28.60 -0.95 -0.87
N TYR A 33 27.60 -1.79 -1.25
CA TYR A 33 26.52 -2.19 -0.38
C TYR A 33 27.02 -2.93 0.88
N HIS A 34 27.93 -3.88 0.71
CA HIS A 34 28.53 -4.61 1.83
C HIS A 34 29.42 -3.71 2.69
N LEU A 35 30.16 -2.76 2.09
CA LEU A 35 30.96 -1.78 2.83
C LEU A 35 30.08 -0.88 3.71
N VAL A 36 28.93 -0.40 3.21
CA VAL A 36 27.93 0.32 4.00
C VAL A 36 27.47 -0.53 5.18
N ARG A 37 27.11 -1.80 4.96
CA ARG A 37 26.67 -2.71 6.04
C ARG A 37 27.77 -2.91 7.10
N LEU A 38 29.00 -3.06 6.69
CA LEU A 38 30.15 -3.22 7.61
C LEU A 38 30.37 -1.94 8.42
N LYS A 39 30.35 -0.75 7.78
CA LYS A 39 30.49 0.53 8.48
C LYS A 39 29.38 0.70 9.55
N LEU A 40 28.12 0.32 9.22
CA LEU A 40 27.03 0.37 10.17
C LEU A 40 27.19 -0.64 11.33
N ALA A 41 27.62 -1.87 11.04
CA ALA A 41 27.86 -2.89 12.06
C ALA A 41 28.97 -2.49 13.06
N LEU A 42 29.94 -1.69 12.60
CA LEU A 42 31.02 -1.14 13.42
C LEU A 42 30.65 0.17 14.15
N GLY A 43 29.46 0.73 13.88
CA GLY A 43 29.01 1.99 14.46
C GLY A 43 29.54 3.24 13.74
N HIS A 44 30.15 3.09 12.57
CA HIS A 44 30.68 4.18 11.75
C HIS A 44 29.54 4.84 10.91
N THR A 45 28.47 5.26 11.58
CA THR A 45 27.22 5.75 10.97
C THR A 45 27.45 6.97 10.05
N VAL A 46 28.29 7.92 10.47
CA VAL A 46 28.61 9.13 9.68
C VAL A 46 29.31 8.74 8.36
N ALA A 47 30.28 7.84 8.42
CA ALA A 47 31.00 7.38 7.23
C ALA A 47 30.09 6.55 6.30
N ALA A 48 29.18 5.75 6.85
CA ALA A 48 28.20 5.00 6.08
C ALA A 48 27.22 5.94 5.35
N ARG A 49 26.72 6.98 6.06
CA ARG A 49 25.84 7.99 5.46
C ARG A 49 26.54 8.75 4.33
N LYS A 50 27.75 9.22 4.54
CA LYS A 50 28.52 9.92 3.52
C LYS A 50 28.70 9.06 2.26
N LEU A 51 29.08 7.79 2.42
CA LEU A 51 29.21 6.85 1.30
C LEU A 51 27.89 6.64 0.57
N LEU A 52 26.77 6.50 1.29
CA LEU A 52 25.45 6.39 0.70
C LEU A 52 25.07 7.65 -0.10
N ASP A 53 25.31 8.83 0.46
CA ASP A 53 25.02 10.10 -0.23
C ASP A 53 25.85 10.24 -1.52
N GLU A 54 27.12 9.82 -1.51
CA GLU A 54 27.98 9.79 -2.69
C GLU A 54 27.49 8.79 -3.75
N ILE A 55 27.05 7.60 -3.35
CA ILE A 55 26.49 6.59 -4.26
C ILE A 55 25.17 7.08 -4.85
N ILE A 56 24.28 7.60 -4.04
CA ILE A 56 22.97 8.09 -4.46
C ILE A 56 23.12 9.29 -5.43
N ALA A 57 24.07 10.18 -5.21
CA ALA A 57 24.33 11.30 -6.12
C ALA A 57 24.87 10.86 -7.49
N TRP A 58 25.59 9.72 -7.54
CA TRP A 58 26.22 9.21 -8.77
C TRP A 58 25.32 8.28 -9.60
N GLN A 59 24.32 7.66 -8.96
CA GLN A 59 23.65 6.42 -9.43
C GLN A 59 22.72 6.56 -10.65
N THR A 60 22.41 7.77 -11.12
CA THR A 60 21.21 8.00 -11.94
C THR A 60 21.09 7.15 -13.19
N ASP A 61 22.18 6.72 -13.81
CA ASP A 61 22.11 5.99 -15.10
C ASP A 61 22.97 4.71 -15.17
N VAL A 62 23.68 4.38 -14.10
CA VAL A 62 24.69 3.30 -14.13
C VAL A 62 24.27 2.08 -13.31
N LEU A 63 23.54 2.28 -12.21
CA LEU A 63 23.11 1.18 -11.34
C LEU A 63 21.73 0.66 -11.73
N PRO A 64 21.51 -0.67 -11.67
CA PRO A 64 20.18 -1.25 -11.78
C PRO A 64 19.23 -0.63 -10.77
N LEU A 65 17.93 -0.43 -11.12
CA LEU A 65 16.94 0.17 -10.25
C LEU A 65 16.81 -0.53 -8.90
N SER A 66 16.93 -1.86 -8.87
CA SER A 66 16.91 -2.65 -7.63
C SER A 66 18.05 -2.27 -6.69
N ALA A 67 19.26 -2.07 -7.22
CA ALA A 67 20.41 -1.62 -6.43
C ALA A 67 20.20 -0.18 -5.92
N GLN A 68 19.71 0.72 -6.79
CA GLN A 68 19.36 2.09 -6.40
C GLN A 68 18.39 2.10 -5.21
N ASN A 69 17.31 1.33 -5.30
CA ASN A 69 16.30 1.22 -4.24
C ASN A 69 16.89 0.67 -2.93
N GLN A 70 17.82 -0.28 -2.99
CA GLN A 70 18.51 -0.80 -1.81
C GLN A 70 19.39 0.25 -1.11
N PHE A 71 20.09 1.10 -1.86
CA PHE A 71 20.88 2.19 -1.28
C PHE A 71 19.98 3.25 -0.66
N LEU A 72 18.86 3.61 -1.32
CA LEU A 72 17.86 4.52 -0.77
C LEU A 72 17.24 3.96 0.53
N GLU A 73 16.93 2.67 0.59
CA GLU A 73 16.43 2.02 1.82
C GLU A 73 17.43 2.17 2.97
N ARG A 74 18.71 1.91 2.72
CA ARG A 74 19.76 2.09 3.74
C ARG A 74 19.91 3.55 4.16
N ARG A 75 19.83 4.50 3.23
CA ARG A 75 19.89 5.93 3.54
C ARG A 75 18.69 6.41 4.35
N MET A 76 17.48 5.93 4.00
CA MET A 76 16.27 6.19 4.75
C MET A 76 16.37 5.75 6.21
N SER A 77 16.95 4.59 6.48
CA SER A 77 17.14 4.08 7.84
C SER A 77 18.10 4.93 8.70
N LEU A 78 18.89 5.79 8.06
CA LEU A 78 19.85 6.70 8.70
C LEU A 78 19.40 8.15 8.70
N ALA A 79 18.15 8.43 8.36
CA ALA A 79 17.61 9.78 8.33
C ALA A 79 17.57 10.40 9.75
N GLU A 80 18.03 11.64 9.86
CA GLU A 80 18.05 12.40 11.12
C GLU A 80 16.86 13.35 11.26
N ASN A 81 16.10 13.51 10.17
CA ASN A 81 14.94 14.39 10.12
C ASN A 81 13.96 13.92 9.04
N LEU A 82 12.74 14.49 9.06
CA LEU A 82 11.67 14.13 8.14
C LEU A 82 12.03 14.38 6.66
N PRO A 83 12.61 15.53 6.25
CA PRO A 83 13.00 15.73 4.84
C PRO A 83 13.98 14.69 4.31
N GLU A 84 15.01 14.32 5.08
CA GLU A 84 15.94 13.26 4.70
C GLU A 84 15.24 11.91 4.55
N PHE A 85 14.33 11.59 5.47
CA PHE A 85 13.52 10.38 5.41
C PHE A 85 12.70 10.35 4.13
N LEU A 86 11.92 11.40 3.84
CA LEU A 86 11.03 11.46 2.67
C LEU A 86 11.79 11.41 1.35
N LYS A 87 12.92 12.12 1.26
CA LYS A 87 13.80 12.06 0.08
C LYS A 87 14.27 10.63 -0.22
N SER A 88 14.62 9.87 0.82
CA SER A 88 15.12 8.51 0.69
C SER A 88 14.02 7.44 0.73
N ALA A 89 12.77 7.81 1.02
CA ALA A 89 11.62 6.90 1.06
C ALA A 89 11.04 6.59 -0.31
N GLN A 90 11.30 7.46 -1.28
CA GLN A 90 10.77 7.33 -2.65
C GLN A 90 11.53 6.24 -3.41
N ARG A 91 10.78 5.33 -4.03
CA ARG A 91 11.31 4.21 -4.83
C ARG A 91 10.79 4.26 -6.24
N LYS A 92 11.61 3.84 -7.19
CA LYS A 92 11.12 3.52 -8.52
C LYS A 92 10.58 2.10 -8.52
N PRO A 93 9.43 1.82 -9.15
CA PRO A 93 8.91 0.48 -9.29
C PRO A 93 9.93 -0.42 -9.96
N VAL A 94 10.05 -1.63 -9.46
CA VAL A 94 10.86 -2.69 -10.04
C VAL A 94 9.97 -3.91 -10.19
N VAL A 95 9.81 -4.39 -11.41
CA VAL A 95 8.96 -5.52 -11.72
C VAL A 95 9.80 -6.79 -11.77
N TYR A 96 9.22 -7.88 -11.28
CA TYR A 96 9.79 -9.22 -11.34
C TYR A 96 8.91 -10.07 -12.26
N SER A 97 9.51 -10.65 -13.30
CA SER A 97 8.84 -11.64 -14.11
C SER A 97 9.01 -13.06 -13.53
N GLU A 98 8.15 -13.98 -13.91
CA GLU A 98 8.18 -15.38 -13.46
C GLU A 98 9.51 -16.08 -13.80
N ASP A 99 10.16 -15.67 -14.87
CA ASP A 99 11.47 -16.16 -15.30
C ASP A 99 12.66 -15.46 -14.62
N GLY A 100 12.41 -14.67 -13.57
CA GLY A 100 13.43 -14.02 -12.75
C GLY A 100 14.00 -12.74 -13.34
N HIS A 101 13.43 -12.20 -14.43
CA HIS A 101 13.85 -10.90 -14.94
C HIS A 101 13.42 -9.78 -13.98
N VAL A 102 14.29 -8.79 -13.81
CA VAL A 102 14.08 -7.64 -12.93
C VAL A 102 14.30 -6.36 -13.74
N GLY A 103 13.27 -5.52 -13.87
CA GLY A 103 13.36 -4.31 -14.68
C GLY A 103 12.16 -3.40 -14.57
N LYS A 104 11.98 -2.58 -15.59
CA LYS A 104 10.81 -1.71 -15.76
C LYS A 104 9.68 -2.47 -16.46
N PHE A 105 8.46 -1.91 -16.43
CA PHE A 105 7.32 -2.43 -17.21
C PHE A 105 7.62 -2.39 -18.72
N SER A 106 8.26 -1.33 -19.21
CA SER A 106 8.71 -1.24 -20.61
C SER A 106 9.71 -2.35 -21.00
N ASP A 107 10.60 -2.73 -20.09
CA ASP A 107 11.54 -3.84 -20.35
C ASP A 107 10.81 -5.17 -20.48
N LEU A 108 9.77 -5.40 -19.64
CA LEU A 108 8.94 -6.60 -19.71
C LEU A 108 8.12 -6.65 -21.00
N LEU A 109 7.49 -5.53 -21.38
CA LEU A 109 6.75 -5.44 -22.64
C LEU A 109 7.62 -5.79 -23.84
N GLU A 110 8.80 -5.19 -23.95
CA GLU A 110 9.73 -5.48 -25.03
C GLU A 110 10.21 -6.93 -25.03
N ARG A 111 10.34 -7.53 -23.85
CA ARG A 111 10.68 -8.94 -23.71
C ARG A 111 9.54 -9.85 -24.14
N GLN A 112 8.31 -9.55 -23.78
CA GLN A 112 7.12 -10.28 -24.21
C GLN A 112 7.01 -10.24 -25.73
N LYS A 113 7.12 -9.07 -26.36
CA LYS A 113 7.08 -8.94 -27.83
C LYS A 113 8.15 -9.77 -28.54
N ARG A 114 9.35 -9.89 -27.95
CA ARG A 114 10.44 -10.73 -28.50
C ARG A 114 10.18 -12.22 -28.33
N GLY A 115 9.32 -12.62 -27.39
CA GLY A 115 8.99 -14.02 -27.13
C GLY A 115 7.98 -14.63 -28.11
N TRP A 116 7.50 -13.87 -29.10
CA TRP A 116 6.62 -14.43 -30.11
C TRP A 116 7.35 -15.47 -30.97
N ASP A 117 6.75 -16.67 -31.07
CA ASP A 117 7.25 -17.77 -31.88
C ASP A 117 6.20 -18.16 -32.93
N PRO A 118 6.53 -18.08 -34.23
CA PRO A 118 5.59 -18.45 -35.31
C PRO A 118 5.22 -19.93 -35.34
N GLU A 119 6.03 -20.80 -34.73
CA GLU A 119 5.76 -22.25 -34.71
C GLU A 119 4.76 -22.64 -33.59
N ASP A 120 4.77 -21.91 -32.47
CA ASP A 120 3.90 -22.16 -31.32
C ASP A 120 2.67 -21.26 -31.26
N SER A 121 2.69 -20.10 -31.92
CA SER A 121 1.59 -19.13 -31.84
C SER A 121 0.53 -19.36 -32.90
N LYS A 122 -0.74 -19.34 -32.46
CA LYS A 122 -1.91 -19.33 -33.38
C LYS A 122 -2.22 -17.93 -33.92
N GLN A 123 -1.54 -16.92 -33.43
CA GLN A 123 -1.76 -15.52 -33.75
C GLN A 123 -0.68 -15.03 -34.70
N THR A 124 -0.98 -14.01 -35.49
CA THR A 124 0.03 -13.26 -36.21
C THR A 124 0.90 -12.47 -35.23
N ARG A 125 2.11 -12.11 -35.62
CA ARG A 125 2.99 -11.27 -34.81
C ARG A 125 2.36 -9.94 -34.44
N GLU A 126 1.64 -9.32 -35.38
CA GLU A 126 0.96 -8.03 -35.17
C GLU A 126 -0.19 -8.14 -34.14
N GLU A 127 -0.94 -9.23 -34.12
CA GLU A 127 -1.97 -9.49 -33.12
C GLU A 127 -1.35 -9.70 -31.74
N TYR A 128 -0.28 -10.47 -31.65
CA TYR A 128 0.42 -10.74 -30.40
C TYR A 128 1.04 -9.45 -29.80
N GLU A 129 1.72 -8.64 -30.64
CA GLU A 129 2.30 -7.36 -30.19
C GLU A 129 1.22 -6.37 -29.74
N ARG A 130 0.06 -6.33 -30.44
CA ARG A 130 -1.07 -5.47 -30.04
C ARG A 130 -1.65 -5.91 -28.69
N GLU A 131 -1.87 -7.18 -28.46
CA GLU A 131 -2.36 -7.69 -27.17
C GLU A 131 -1.36 -7.42 -26.05
N ALA A 132 -0.06 -7.52 -26.31
CA ALA A 132 0.97 -7.14 -25.37
C ALA A 132 0.89 -5.65 -25.04
N ASP A 133 0.76 -4.76 -26.04
CA ASP A 133 0.63 -3.32 -25.84
C ASP A 133 -0.61 -2.98 -25.00
N GLU A 134 -1.77 -3.56 -25.31
CA GLU A 134 -3.02 -3.39 -24.57
C GLU A 134 -2.86 -3.86 -23.10
N GLY A 135 -2.17 -4.98 -22.86
CA GLY A 135 -1.93 -5.52 -21.51
C GLY A 135 -1.00 -4.64 -20.66
N TYR A 136 -0.15 -3.82 -21.27
CA TYR A 136 0.80 -2.95 -20.58
C TYR A 136 0.44 -1.46 -20.60
N GLU A 137 -0.61 -1.05 -21.35
CA GLU A 137 -0.99 0.36 -21.52
C GLU A 137 -1.12 1.11 -20.17
N ASP A 138 -1.80 0.51 -19.20
CA ASP A 138 -2.00 1.08 -17.87
C ASP A 138 -0.76 0.98 -16.96
N LEU A 139 0.19 0.12 -17.30
CA LEU A 139 1.39 -0.17 -16.50
C LEU A 139 2.61 0.69 -16.91
N LEU A 140 2.79 0.99 -18.19
CA LEU A 140 3.91 1.77 -18.69
C LEU A 140 4.12 3.13 -18.00
N PRO A 141 3.06 3.90 -17.67
CA PRO A 141 3.23 5.16 -16.94
C PRO A 141 3.93 5.01 -15.59
N TRP A 142 3.94 3.79 -15.00
CA TRP A 142 4.56 3.51 -13.70
C TRP A 142 6.08 3.52 -13.74
N ASP A 143 6.70 3.31 -14.90
CA ASP A 143 8.16 3.39 -15.06
C ASP A 143 8.74 4.74 -14.63
N ASN A 144 7.92 5.80 -14.72
CA ASN A 144 8.30 7.18 -14.40
C ASN A 144 7.70 7.69 -13.08
N ARG A 145 6.94 6.87 -12.37
CA ARG A 145 6.36 7.24 -11.07
C ARG A 145 7.24 6.76 -9.92
N PHE A 146 7.05 7.39 -8.77
CA PHE A 146 7.63 6.91 -7.52
C PHE A 146 6.56 6.19 -6.70
N THR A 147 7.01 5.16 -5.95
CA THR A 147 6.17 4.43 -5.00
C THR A 147 6.85 4.41 -3.62
N PHE A 148 6.09 4.04 -2.60
CA PHE A 148 6.65 3.55 -1.34
C PHE A 148 6.80 2.04 -1.44
N ASP A 149 7.97 1.51 -1.08
CA ASP A 149 8.13 0.07 -0.91
C ASP A 149 7.42 -0.44 0.36
N SER A 150 7.38 -1.76 0.54
CA SER A 150 6.74 -2.37 1.71
C SER A 150 7.35 -1.86 3.02
N LYS A 151 8.66 -1.72 3.11
CA LYS A 151 9.34 -1.24 4.33
C LYS A 151 9.02 0.21 4.65
N THR A 152 8.98 1.07 3.63
CA THR A 152 8.56 2.46 3.81
C THR A 152 7.11 2.53 4.26
N SER A 153 6.23 1.76 3.60
CA SER A 153 4.81 1.68 3.96
C SER A 153 4.61 1.20 5.40
N ASP A 154 5.32 0.17 5.82
CA ASP A 154 5.30 -0.35 7.19
C ASP A 154 5.73 0.70 8.23
N ILE A 155 6.81 1.43 7.95
CA ILE A 155 7.30 2.50 8.85
C ILE A 155 6.25 3.61 8.97
N LEU A 156 5.70 4.09 7.85
CA LEU A 156 4.67 5.12 7.82
C LEU A 156 3.39 4.63 8.53
N ASN A 157 3.00 3.39 8.29
CA ASN A 157 1.82 2.81 8.91
C ASN A 157 1.93 2.68 10.43
N LYS A 158 3.09 2.23 10.94
CA LYS A 158 3.27 1.87 12.36
C LYS A 158 3.78 3.01 13.23
N HIS A 159 4.62 3.88 12.68
CA HIS A 159 5.35 4.87 13.49
C HIS A 159 4.95 6.32 13.26
N PHE A 160 4.15 6.60 12.21
CA PHE A 160 3.71 7.98 11.94
C PHE A 160 2.27 8.19 12.44
N PRO A 161 2.06 9.10 13.39
CA PRO A 161 0.71 9.44 13.83
C PRO A 161 -0.04 10.22 12.76
N LEU A 162 -1.38 10.17 12.80
CA LEU A 162 -2.28 10.76 11.82
C LEU A 162 -1.94 12.24 11.50
N GLN A 163 -1.65 13.05 12.51
CA GLN A 163 -1.30 14.45 12.32
C GLN A 163 0.00 14.64 11.52
N LEU A 164 0.99 13.78 11.75
CA LEU A 164 2.26 13.81 11.01
C LEU A 164 2.05 13.31 9.58
N LEU A 165 1.28 12.24 9.38
CA LEU A 165 0.93 11.75 8.05
C LEU A 165 0.17 12.80 7.24
N ALA A 166 -0.76 13.55 7.86
CA ALA A 166 -1.48 14.66 7.22
C ALA A 166 -0.54 15.81 6.81
N LYS A 167 0.54 16.04 7.55
CA LYS A 167 1.60 16.98 7.15
C LYS A 167 2.41 16.43 5.98
N VAL A 168 2.83 15.16 6.05
CA VAL A 168 3.59 14.49 4.98
C VAL A 168 2.80 14.44 3.67
N ALA A 169 1.50 14.21 3.73
CA ALA A 169 0.62 14.19 2.55
C ALA A 169 0.61 15.52 1.76
N ARG A 170 1.04 16.61 2.37
CA ARG A 170 1.13 17.95 1.78
C ARG A 170 2.56 18.43 1.58
N ASP A 171 3.53 17.54 1.73
CA ASP A 171 4.94 17.88 1.56
C ASP A 171 5.24 18.12 0.08
N PRO A 172 5.72 19.32 -0.32
CA PRO A 172 5.95 19.64 -1.73
C PRO A 172 7.12 18.87 -2.36
N ASP A 173 7.99 18.26 -1.55
CA ASP A 173 9.10 17.44 -2.03
C ASP A 173 8.65 16.02 -2.42
N LEU A 174 7.39 15.65 -2.11
CA LEU A 174 6.81 14.40 -2.58
C LEU A 174 6.13 14.57 -3.94
N PRO A 175 6.30 13.62 -4.87
CA PRO A 175 5.53 13.56 -6.11
C PRO A 175 4.01 13.52 -5.85
N ASP A 176 3.23 14.16 -6.73
CA ASP A 176 1.76 14.27 -6.61
C ASP A 176 1.09 12.91 -6.36
N TYR A 177 1.58 11.86 -7.01
CA TYR A 177 1.06 10.51 -6.82
C TYR A 177 1.21 10.01 -5.37
N LEU A 178 2.39 10.20 -4.75
CA LEU A 178 2.63 9.79 -3.36
C LEU A 178 1.85 10.65 -2.37
N GLN A 179 1.73 11.97 -2.66
CA GLN A 179 0.86 12.85 -1.88
C GLN A 179 -0.58 12.34 -1.92
N GLY A 180 -1.11 12.01 -3.12
CA GLY A 180 -2.46 11.48 -3.30
C GLY A 180 -2.70 10.18 -2.49
N ARG A 181 -1.75 9.24 -2.54
CA ARG A 181 -1.81 8.00 -1.76
C ARG A 181 -1.90 8.27 -0.25
N LEU A 182 -1.08 9.20 0.24
CA LEU A 182 -1.10 9.61 1.65
C LEU A 182 -2.41 10.31 2.01
N VAL A 183 -2.92 11.20 1.17
CA VAL A 183 -4.20 11.89 1.36
C VAL A 183 -5.34 10.90 1.58
N LEU A 184 -5.44 9.87 0.72
CA LEU A 184 -6.50 8.85 0.82
C LEU A 184 -6.35 8.03 2.11
N ALA A 185 -5.15 7.58 2.43
CA ALA A 185 -4.88 6.84 3.66
C ALA A 185 -5.14 7.69 4.93
N VAL A 186 -4.74 8.95 4.93
CA VAL A 186 -4.97 9.90 6.04
C VAL A 186 -6.46 10.13 6.25
N TRP A 187 -7.22 10.35 5.17
CA TRP A 187 -8.67 10.53 5.27
C TRP A 187 -9.35 9.28 5.83
N THR A 188 -9.02 8.12 5.29
CA THR A 188 -9.58 6.84 5.76
C THR A 188 -9.26 6.58 7.24
N ARG A 189 -8.00 6.80 7.66
CA ARG A 189 -7.59 6.71 9.07
C ARG A 189 -8.37 7.69 9.95
N ALA A 190 -8.51 8.92 9.52
CA ALA A 190 -9.23 9.94 10.28
C ALA A 190 -10.69 9.55 10.51
N ILE A 191 -11.36 8.97 9.49
CA ILE A 191 -12.73 8.44 9.63
C ILE A 191 -12.76 7.28 10.64
N LEU A 192 -11.90 6.28 10.47
CA LEU A 192 -11.89 5.08 11.33
C LEU A 192 -11.49 5.38 12.79
N LEU A 193 -10.65 6.41 12.99
CA LEU A 193 -10.24 6.88 14.33
C LEU A 193 -11.18 7.96 14.90
N ASN A 194 -12.31 8.25 14.25
CA ASN A 194 -13.27 9.29 14.63
C ASN A 194 -12.63 10.67 14.82
N ASN A 195 -11.67 11.02 13.96
CA ASN A 195 -10.98 12.30 13.97
C ASN A 195 -11.53 13.22 12.87
N ASP A 196 -12.73 13.78 13.11
CA ASP A 196 -13.45 14.65 12.18
C ASP A 196 -12.61 15.87 11.75
N ASP A 197 -11.80 16.43 12.65
CA ASP A 197 -10.99 17.61 12.35
C ASP A 197 -9.97 17.35 11.25
N VAL A 198 -9.27 16.22 11.32
CA VAL A 198 -8.31 15.83 10.28
C VAL A 198 -9.03 15.43 9.00
N ALA A 199 -10.11 14.65 9.12
CA ALA A 199 -10.90 14.21 7.97
C ALA A 199 -11.43 15.39 7.15
N LEU A 200 -11.99 16.41 7.79
CA LEU A 200 -12.51 17.61 7.13
C LEU A 200 -11.39 18.47 6.52
N LYS A 201 -10.25 18.60 7.22
CA LYS A 201 -9.13 19.39 6.72
C LYS A 201 -8.46 18.80 5.48
N ILE A 202 -8.44 17.46 5.35
CA ILE A 202 -7.84 16.77 4.20
C ILE A 202 -8.83 16.53 3.06
N ALA A 203 -10.13 16.63 3.32
CA ALA A 203 -11.20 16.31 2.38
C ALA A 203 -11.10 17.00 0.99
N PRO A 204 -10.68 18.27 0.87
CA PRO A 204 -10.53 18.91 -0.45
C PRO A 204 -9.50 18.21 -1.34
N GLU A 205 -8.43 17.67 -0.74
CA GLU A 205 -7.37 16.99 -1.48
C GLU A 205 -7.78 15.57 -1.90
N VAL A 206 -8.73 14.94 -1.19
CA VAL A 206 -9.21 13.57 -1.49
C VAL A 206 -9.77 13.48 -2.92
N VAL A 207 -10.67 14.39 -3.30
CA VAL A 207 -11.28 14.40 -4.65
C VAL A 207 -10.25 14.75 -5.72
N LYS A 208 -9.26 15.59 -5.38
CA LYS A 208 -8.18 15.93 -6.30
C LYS A 208 -7.29 14.71 -6.57
N SER A 209 -7.04 13.91 -5.53
CA SER A 209 -6.17 12.74 -5.61
C SER A 209 -6.81 11.56 -6.34
N GLU A 210 -8.13 11.37 -6.19
CA GLU A 210 -8.91 10.35 -6.87
C GLU A 210 -10.26 10.90 -7.35
N PRO A 211 -10.32 11.43 -8.58
CA PRO A 211 -11.55 12.03 -9.13
C PRO A 211 -12.73 11.05 -9.23
N LYS A 212 -12.51 9.76 -9.39
CA LYS A 212 -13.58 8.75 -9.52
C LYS A 212 -14.49 8.71 -8.29
N ILE A 213 -13.97 8.98 -7.09
CA ILE A 213 -14.77 9.02 -5.87
C ILE A 213 -15.60 10.31 -5.72
N GLY A 214 -15.26 11.32 -6.49
CA GLY A 214 -15.85 12.68 -6.38
C GLY A 214 -17.36 12.73 -6.36
N PRO A 215 -18.10 12.01 -7.24
CA PRO A 215 -19.56 12.02 -7.24
C PRO A 215 -20.17 11.58 -5.89
N VAL A 216 -19.64 10.51 -5.29
CA VAL A 216 -20.10 9.98 -4.00
C VAL A 216 -19.57 10.84 -2.84
N PHE A 217 -18.34 11.34 -2.94
CA PHE A 217 -17.70 12.16 -1.90
C PHE A 217 -18.41 13.51 -1.66
N LYS A 218 -19.14 14.02 -2.66
CA LYS A 218 -19.97 15.22 -2.51
C LYS A 218 -20.99 15.12 -1.36
N GLU A 219 -21.51 13.93 -1.09
CA GLU A 219 -22.45 13.72 0.02
C GLU A 219 -21.75 13.89 1.38
N TYR A 220 -20.54 13.39 1.52
CA TYR A 220 -19.69 13.62 2.70
C TYR A 220 -19.43 15.11 2.94
N LEU A 221 -19.10 15.87 1.86
CA LEU A 221 -18.84 17.30 1.97
C LEU A 221 -20.10 18.13 2.29
N LYS A 222 -21.29 17.68 1.87
CA LYS A 222 -22.58 18.36 2.14
C LYS A 222 -23.15 18.05 3.53
N ALA A 223 -22.68 17.00 4.19
CA ALA A 223 -23.18 16.57 5.48
C ALA A 223 -23.01 17.65 6.55
N ARG A 224 -24.08 17.94 7.29
CA ARG A 224 -24.12 19.02 8.27
C ARG A 224 -23.85 18.55 9.70
N THR A 225 -24.13 17.27 9.97
CA THR A 225 -23.94 16.66 11.28
C THR A 225 -22.84 15.62 11.26
N VAL A 226 -22.26 15.30 12.42
CA VAL A 226 -21.28 14.20 12.57
C VAL A 226 -21.87 12.88 12.09
N LYS A 227 -23.15 12.62 12.44
CA LYS A 227 -23.85 11.39 12.02
C LYS A 227 -23.92 11.29 10.49
N GLU A 228 -24.40 12.33 9.81
CA GLU A 228 -24.50 12.34 8.34
C GLU A 228 -23.13 12.14 7.68
N ARG A 229 -22.08 12.77 8.21
CA ARG A 229 -20.71 12.57 7.71
C ARG A 229 -20.24 11.14 7.88
N HIS A 230 -20.49 10.56 9.05
CA HIS A 230 -20.11 9.17 9.33
C HIS A 230 -20.84 8.20 8.38
N GLU A 231 -22.15 8.35 8.20
CA GLU A 231 -22.94 7.54 7.27
C GLU A 231 -22.48 7.69 5.82
N ALA A 232 -22.17 8.92 5.38
CA ALA A 232 -21.62 9.18 4.06
C ALA A 232 -20.19 8.60 3.87
N ALA A 233 -19.33 8.69 4.88
CA ALA A 233 -18.00 8.09 4.87
C ALA A 233 -18.08 6.56 4.83
N LEU A 234 -18.96 5.96 5.61
CA LEU A 234 -19.20 4.52 5.62
C LEU A 234 -19.62 4.02 4.23
N TYR A 235 -20.53 4.75 3.57
CA TYR A 235 -20.96 4.41 2.22
C TYR A 235 -19.82 4.54 1.20
N LEU A 236 -18.95 5.54 1.34
CA LEU A 236 -17.74 5.70 0.51
C LEU A 236 -16.79 4.51 0.67
N LEU A 237 -16.46 4.14 1.91
CA LEU A 237 -15.57 3.03 2.21
C LEU A 237 -16.10 1.69 1.68
N LEU A 238 -17.44 1.54 1.66
CA LEU A 238 -18.08 0.38 1.05
C LEU A 238 -17.99 0.38 -0.49
N LYS A 239 -18.23 1.55 -1.10
CA LYS A 239 -18.21 1.66 -2.57
C LYS A 239 -16.82 1.56 -3.18
N PHE A 240 -15.81 1.95 -2.43
CA PHE A 240 -14.43 2.01 -2.90
C PHE A 240 -13.50 1.24 -1.93
N PRO A 241 -13.44 -0.10 -2.08
CA PRO A 241 -12.65 -0.96 -1.19
C PRO A 241 -11.16 -0.60 -1.13
N ASP A 242 -10.62 0.05 -2.17
CA ASP A 242 -9.25 0.54 -2.23
C ASP A 242 -8.96 1.73 -1.27
N LEU A 243 -10.02 2.33 -0.67
CA LEU A 243 -9.85 3.30 0.41
C LEU A 243 -9.39 2.58 1.69
N SER A 244 -8.08 2.46 1.84
CA SER A 244 -7.43 1.76 2.94
C SER A 244 -6.85 2.73 3.96
N PRO A 245 -6.89 2.42 5.27
CA PRO A 245 -6.16 3.19 6.28
C PRO A 245 -4.66 2.91 6.23
N TYR A 246 -4.24 1.93 5.46
CA TYR A 246 -2.84 1.52 5.35
C TYR A 246 -2.27 1.85 3.98
N LEU A 247 -1.06 2.39 3.98
CA LEU A 247 -0.26 2.51 2.77
C LEU A 247 0.21 1.11 2.37
N SER A 248 0.21 0.85 1.09
CA SER A 248 0.66 -0.40 0.49
C SER A 248 1.66 -0.11 -0.63
N SER A 249 2.52 -1.04 -0.93
CA SER A 249 3.37 -1.01 -2.13
C SER A 249 2.62 -1.40 -3.40
N VAL A 250 1.42 -1.97 -3.26
CA VAL A 250 0.57 -2.36 -4.39
C VAL A 250 -0.07 -1.13 -5.04
N ILE A 251 -0.17 -1.14 -6.37
CA ILE A 251 -0.83 -0.12 -7.17
C ILE A 251 -2.36 -0.28 -7.02
N PRO A 252 -3.10 0.69 -6.48
CA PRO A 252 -4.55 0.62 -6.40
C PRO A 252 -5.18 0.86 -7.77
N SER A 253 -6.29 0.19 -8.06
CA SER A 253 -7.06 0.37 -9.30
C SER A 253 -8.29 1.28 -9.14
N PHE A 254 -8.76 1.52 -7.92
CA PHE A 254 -9.94 2.33 -7.59
C PHE A 254 -11.19 2.00 -8.42
N ASP A 255 -11.42 0.70 -8.65
CA ASP A 255 -12.65 0.24 -9.28
C ASP A 255 -13.80 0.32 -8.28
N THR A 256 -14.99 0.61 -8.79
CA THR A 256 -16.18 0.63 -7.96
C THR A 256 -16.65 -0.77 -7.65
N SER A 257 -17.34 -0.94 -6.51
CA SER A 257 -18.00 -2.20 -6.15
C SER A 257 -19.15 -2.62 -7.09
N GLU A 258 -19.38 -1.90 -8.20
CA GLU A 258 -20.44 -2.24 -9.17
C GLU A 258 -20.10 -3.51 -9.93
N ASP A 259 -18.82 -3.79 -10.15
CA ASP A 259 -18.31 -5.05 -10.65
C ASP A 259 -17.97 -5.97 -9.48
N LEU A 260 -18.99 -6.51 -8.83
CA LEU A 260 -18.90 -7.41 -7.67
C LEU A 260 -18.36 -8.81 -8.01
N ASN A 261 -17.62 -8.94 -9.11
CA ASN A 261 -16.93 -10.14 -9.49
C ASN A 261 -15.63 -10.30 -8.71
N TYR A 262 -14.86 -11.30 -9.04
CA TYR A 262 -13.63 -11.80 -8.46
C TYR A 262 -12.66 -10.80 -7.80
N TYR A 263 -12.64 -9.53 -8.24
CA TYR A 263 -11.77 -8.46 -7.68
C TYR A 263 -12.26 -7.89 -6.35
N PHE A 264 -13.54 -8.03 -6.03
CA PHE A 264 -14.11 -7.44 -4.81
C PHE A 264 -13.49 -8.03 -3.54
N ASP A 265 -13.12 -9.30 -3.59
CA ASP A 265 -12.62 -10.07 -2.45
C ASP A 265 -11.20 -9.73 -2.03
N THR A 266 -10.40 -9.19 -2.95
CA THR A 266 -8.95 -8.97 -2.75
C THR A 266 -8.58 -7.52 -2.40
N LYS A 267 -9.51 -6.57 -2.52
CA LYS A 267 -9.23 -5.13 -2.38
C LYS A 267 -9.48 -4.55 -0.99
N TRP A 268 -10.23 -5.24 -0.15
CA TRP A 268 -10.48 -4.81 1.22
C TRP A 268 -9.20 -4.84 2.05
N TRP A 269 -9.01 -3.79 2.86
CA TRP A 269 -7.84 -3.76 3.73
C TRP A 269 -7.94 -4.79 4.84
N CYS A 270 -6.77 -5.32 5.20
CA CYS A 270 -6.53 -6.14 6.38
C CYS A 270 -5.64 -5.39 7.37
N ALA A 271 -5.73 -5.75 8.63
CA ALA A 271 -4.70 -5.34 9.58
C ALA A 271 -3.33 -5.85 9.08
N PRO A 272 -2.27 -5.03 9.15
CA PRO A 272 -0.94 -5.50 8.79
C PRO A 272 -0.52 -6.68 9.63
N GLU A 273 0.11 -7.66 9.00
CA GLU A 273 0.68 -8.81 9.71
C GLU A 273 1.87 -8.36 10.58
N ASP A 274 1.86 -8.79 11.84
CA ASP A 274 2.95 -8.54 12.79
C ASP A 274 4.06 -9.60 12.72
N THR A 275 3.91 -10.59 11.84
CA THR A 275 4.87 -11.67 11.60
C THR A 275 5.35 -11.70 10.17
N GLU A 276 6.52 -12.27 9.96
CA GLU A 276 7.10 -12.56 8.65
C GLU A 276 7.77 -13.93 8.66
N TYR A 277 7.86 -14.58 7.50
CA TYR A 277 8.61 -15.82 7.38
C TYR A 277 10.06 -15.52 7.03
N ASN A 278 10.99 -16.12 7.76
CA ASN A 278 12.42 -16.03 7.44
C ASN A 278 12.78 -16.94 6.26
N ASP A 279 14.06 -16.89 5.81
CA ASP A 279 14.56 -17.69 4.69
C ASP A 279 14.43 -19.21 4.90
N GLU A 280 14.21 -19.66 6.12
CA GLU A 280 14.02 -21.07 6.50
C GLU A 280 12.52 -21.45 6.58
N GLY A 281 11.61 -20.50 6.26
CA GLY A 281 10.16 -20.68 6.36
C GLY A 281 9.64 -20.69 7.80
N VAL A 282 10.43 -20.18 8.76
CA VAL A 282 10.02 -20.08 10.16
C VAL A 282 9.39 -18.72 10.41
N GLU A 283 8.21 -18.71 10.98
CA GLU A 283 7.50 -17.50 11.37
C GLU A 283 8.25 -16.76 12.49
N ALA A 284 8.44 -15.46 12.31
CA ALA A 284 9.13 -14.59 13.27
C ALA A 284 8.41 -13.23 13.36
N PRO A 285 8.50 -12.53 14.50
CA PRO A 285 7.93 -11.18 14.61
C PRO A 285 8.55 -10.23 13.57
N LYS A 286 7.70 -9.51 12.86
CA LYS A 286 8.11 -8.50 11.88
C LYS A 286 8.72 -7.29 12.58
N VAL A 287 10.00 -7.05 12.35
CA VAL A 287 10.74 -5.94 12.94
C VAL A 287 10.69 -4.72 12.03
N ILE A 288 9.85 -3.74 12.38
CA ILE A 288 9.74 -2.49 11.65
C ILE A 288 10.62 -1.43 12.33
N PRO A 289 11.67 -0.91 11.66
CA PRO A 289 12.60 0.04 12.25
C PRO A 289 11.90 1.34 12.61
N GLN A 290 12.15 1.84 13.83
CA GLN A 290 11.63 3.11 14.29
C GLN A 290 12.55 4.25 13.84
N PRO A 291 12.06 5.31 13.15
CA PRO A 291 12.85 6.47 12.81
C PRO A 291 13.31 7.24 14.05
N GLY A 292 14.62 7.50 14.13
CA GLY A 292 15.24 8.14 15.30
C GLY A 292 14.87 9.62 15.51
N PHE A 293 14.32 10.27 14.50
CA PHE A 293 13.92 11.69 14.57
C PHE A 293 12.51 11.92 15.13
N LEU A 294 11.72 10.85 15.30
CA LEU A 294 10.37 10.97 15.86
C LEU A 294 10.44 11.21 17.38
N THR A 295 9.65 12.17 17.85
CA THR A 295 9.58 12.46 19.29
C THR A 295 8.84 11.36 20.05
N PRO A 296 9.10 11.18 21.35
CA PRO A 296 8.36 10.22 22.18
C PRO A 296 6.84 10.42 22.14
N ALA A 297 6.36 11.67 22.06
CA ALA A 297 4.94 11.97 21.95
C ALA A 297 4.34 11.52 20.62
N GLN A 298 5.08 11.70 19.51
CA GLN A 298 4.65 11.21 18.18
C GLN A 298 4.58 9.68 18.15
N LEU A 299 5.58 9.02 18.71
CA LEU A 299 5.61 7.56 18.77
C LEU A 299 4.49 6.98 19.63
N GLU A 300 4.16 7.61 20.73
CA GLU A 300 3.05 7.19 21.59
C GLU A 300 1.70 7.41 20.91
N ALA A 301 1.51 8.53 20.22
CA ALA A 301 0.32 8.79 19.43
C ALA A 301 0.18 7.73 18.32
N ALA A 302 1.25 7.46 17.57
CA ALA A 302 1.25 6.45 16.52
C ALA A 302 0.90 5.05 17.05
N ARG A 303 1.44 4.64 18.21
CA ARG A 303 1.12 3.35 18.82
C ARG A 303 -0.36 3.22 19.19
N ARG A 304 -0.95 4.28 19.77
CA ARG A 304 -2.39 4.25 20.11
C ARG A 304 -3.26 4.15 18.87
N GLU A 305 -2.96 4.96 17.85
CA GLU A 305 -3.70 4.98 16.59
C GLU A 305 -3.56 3.64 15.84
N TYR A 306 -2.34 3.10 15.77
CA TYR A 306 -2.08 1.82 15.13
C TYR A 306 -2.84 0.68 15.81
N ARG A 307 -2.84 0.61 17.15
CA ARG A 307 -3.61 -0.39 17.89
C ARG A 307 -5.11 -0.29 17.61
N ALA A 308 -5.66 0.92 17.63
CA ALA A 308 -7.07 1.14 17.34
C ALA A 308 -7.45 0.69 15.91
N LEU A 309 -6.55 0.88 14.93
CA LEU A 309 -6.77 0.40 13.56
C LEU A 309 -6.63 -1.13 13.45
N VAL A 310 -5.67 -1.72 14.16
CA VAL A 310 -5.48 -3.18 14.18
C VAL A 310 -6.67 -3.89 14.85
N GLU A 311 -7.29 -3.29 15.89
CA GLU A 311 -8.50 -3.81 16.53
C GLU A 311 -9.72 -3.86 15.59
N ILE A 312 -9.73 -3.06 14.52
CA ILE A 312 -10.74 -3.15 13.45
C ILE A 312 -10.56 -4.47 12.66
N ALA A 313 -9.35 -4.97 12.59
CA ALA A 313 -8.91 -6.21 11.94
C ALA A 313 -9.22 -6.25 10.43
N ASP A 314 -10.37 -6.76 10.06
CA ASP A 314 -10.85 -6.93 8.70
C ASP A 314 -11.82 -5.81 8.31
N GLY A 315 -11.47 -5.07 7.27
CA GLY A 315 -12.25 -3.91 6.82
C GLY A 315 -13.67 -4.28 6.39
N LYS A 316 -13.86 -5.37 5.66
CA LYS A 316 -15.18 -5.76 5.15
C LYS A 316 -16.15 -6.16 6.26
N SER A 317 -15.72 -7.00 7.19
CA SER A 317 -16.57 -7.42 8.32
C SER A 317 -16.88 -6.23 9.25
N TYR A 318 -15.90 -5.36 9.49
CA TYR A 318 -16.13 -4.13 10.24
C TYR A 318 -17.17 -3.24 9.56
N LEU A 319 -17.00 -2.92 8.28
CA LEU A 319 -17.91 -2.07 7.54
C LEU A 319 -19.30 -2.68 7.44
N ALA A 320 -19.42 -3.99 7.23
CA ALA A 320 -20.71 -4.69 7.18
C ALA A 320 -21.48 -4.56 8.50
N ARG A 321 -20.81 -4.72 9.65
CA ARG A 321 -21.42 -4.50 10.96
C ARG A 321 -21.87 -3.05 11.15
N GLN A 322 -21.10 -2.06 10.68
CA GLN A 322 -21.50 -0.65 10.73
C GLN A 322 -22.73 -0.39 9.84
N VAL A 323 -22.81 -1.00 8.67
CA VAL A 323 -23.97 -0.90 7.76
C VAL A 323 -25.23 -1.48 8.40
N ILE A 324 -25.12 -2.64 9.05
CA ILE A 324 -26.24 -3.25 9.79
C ILE A 324 -26.74 -2.31 10.90
N ALA A 325 -25.83 -1.67 11.63
CA ALA A 325 -26.19 -0.68 12.64
C ALA A 325 -26.88 0.55 12.02
N TRP A 326 -26.33 1.05 10.90
CA TRP A 326 -26.92 2.16 10.14
C TRP A 326 -28.33 1.81 9.63
N ALA A 327 -28.51 0.63 9.03
CA ALA A 327 -29.82 0.16 8.56
C ALA A 327 -30.90 0.06 9.67
N LYS A 328 -30.46 -0.25 10.90
CA LYS A 328 -31.32 -0.27 12.06
C LYS A 328 -31.69 1.14 12.54
N ALA A 329 -30.72 2.07 12.50
CA ALA A 329 -30.87 3.43 13.01
C ALA A 329 -31.57 4.38 12.03
N SER A 330 -31.38 4.20 10.73
CA SER A 330 -31.87 5.09 9.66
C SER A 330 -32.52 4.30 8.52
N PRO A 331 -33.56 3.47 8.75
CA PRO A 331 -34.07 2.52 7.77
C PRO A 331 -34.68 3.14 6.51
N SER A 332 -34.97 4.43 6.50
CA SER A 332 -35.51 5.17 5.35
C SER A 332 -34.45 5.80 4.47
N ASP A 333 -33.16 5.67 4.81
CA ASP A 333 -32.09 6.21 3.96
C ASP A 333 -32.03 5.40 2.64
N PRO A 334 -32.11 6.08 1.47
CA PRO A 334 -32.16 5.40 0.17
C PRO A 334 -30.90 4.61 -0.18
N LYS A 335 -29.78 4.85 0.51
CA LYS A 335 -28.52 4.12 0.30
C LYS A 335 -28.48 2.75 0.99
N ILE A 336 -29.34 2.52 2.00
CA ILE A 336 -29.30 1.31 2.82
C ILE A 336 -29.45 0.02 2.00
N PRO A 337 -30.39 -0.09 1.04
CA PRO A 337 -30.51 -1.33 0.28
C PRO A 337 -29.23 -1.72 -0.46
N GLU A 338 -28.58 -0.74 -1.09
CA GLU A 338 -27.29 -0.97 -1.75
C GLU A 338 -26.19 -1.33 -0.75
N ALA A 339 -26.09 -0.56 0.34
CA ALA A 339 -25.09 -0.79 1.37
C ALA A 339 -25.21 -2.19 2.01
N LEU A 340 -26.43 -2.65 2.30
CA LEU A 340 -26.69 -4.00 2.82
C LEU A 340 -26.31 -5.09 1.79
N PHE A 341 -26.60 -4.86 0.50
CA PHE A 341 -26.21 -5.77 -0.56
C PHE A 341 -24.69 -5.90 -0.64
N ILE A 342 -23.95 -4.77 -0.66
CA ILE A 342 -22.48 -4.76 -0.66
C ILE A 342 -21.96 -5.47 0.60
N ALA A 343 -22.49 -5.16 1.77
CA ALA A 343 -22.09 -5.78 3.03
C ALA A 343 -22.25 -7.30 3.02
N ALA A 344 -23.41 -7.80 2.54
CA ALA A 344 -23.67 -9.23 2.41
C ALA A 344 -22.68 -9.91 1.46
N ARG A 345 -22.43 -9.29 0.29
CA ARG A 345 -21.48 -9.82 -0.70
C ARG A 345 -20.04 -9.80 -0.20
N ALA A 346 -19.61 -8.72 0.43
CA ALA A 346 -18.25 -8.59 0.97
C ALA A 346 -17.93 -9.64 2.03
N THR A 347 -18.93 -10.06 2.83
CA THR A 347 -18.76 -11.04 3.91
C THR A 347 -19.03 -12.49 3.48
N GLN A 348 -19.54 -12.72 2.25
CA GLN A 348 -19.84 -14.05 1.70
C GLN A 348 -18.60 -14.82 1.28
N SER A 349 -17.49 -14.15 0.99
CA SER A 349 -16.41 -14.75 0.25
C SER A 349 -15.48 -15.63 1.08
N TYR A 350 -15.16 -16.81 0.56
CA TYR A 350 -14.11 -17.69 1.06
C TYR A 350 -12.69 -17.18 0.75
N LYS A 351 -12.58 -16.20 -0.16
CA LYS A 351 -11.31 -15.65 -0.62
C LYS A 351 -10.98 -14.37 0.13
N ASN A 352 -10.83 -14.51 1.44
CA ASN A 352 -10.42 -13.39 2.27
C ASN A 352 -8.97 -13.02 1.98
N GLY A 353 -8.75 -11.81 1.50
CA GLY A 353 -7.43 -11.22 1.45
C GLY A 353 -6.76 -11.05 2.83
N CYS A 354 -7.49 -11.27 3.93
CA CYS A 354 -6.99 -11.18 5.31
C CYS A 354 -6.75 -12.58 5.85
N ALA A 355 -5.56 -13.10 5.72
CA ALA A 355 -4.93 -14.29 6.33
C ALA A 355 -5.81 -15.38 6.99
N GLY A 356 -7.10 -15.45 6.70
CA GLY A 356 -8.05 -16.38 7.27
C GLY A 356 -9.07 -16.87 6.26
N TRP A 357 -9.33 -18.15 6.29
CA TRP A 357 -10.43 -18.79 5.60
C TRP A 357 -11.76 -18.53 6.33
N GLU A 358 -11.74 -17.64 7.34
CA GLU A 358 -12.89 -17.37 8.19
C GLU A 358 -13.85 -16.42 7.48
N HIS A 359 -15.02 -16.94 7.29
CA HIS A 359 -16.18 -16.31 6.71
C HIS A 359 -17.07 -15.75 7.83
N ASP A 360 -17.49 -14.50 7.73
CA ASP A 360 -18.37 -13.88 8.72
C ASP A 360 -19.83 -14.15 8.37
N GLU A 361 -20.23 -15.46 8.43
CA GLU A 361 -21.57 -15.93 8.13
C GLU A 361 -22.66 -15.19 8.90
N ALA A 362 -22.41 -14.88 10.16
CA ALA A 362 -23.39 -14.22 11.00
C ALA A 362 -23.71 -12.80 10.49
N THR A 363 -22.68 -12.06 10.12
CA THR A 363 -22.83 -10.71 9.56
C THR A 363 -23.45 -10.75 8.17
N GLN A 364 -23.04 -11.71 7.32
CA GLN A 364 -23.65 -11.93 6.01
C GLN A 364 -25.15 -12.18 6.13
N HIS A 365 -25.55 -13.19 6.90
CA HIS A 365 -26.94 -13.57 7.05
C HIS A 365 -27.79 -12.45 7.63
N GLU A 366 -27.24 -11.66 8.56
CA GLU A 366 -27.98 -10.53 9.14
C GLU A 366 -28.20 -9.42 8.10
N ALA A 367 -27.19 -9.10 7.27
CA ALA A 367 -27.31 -8.12 6.20
C ALA A 367 -28.34 -8.56 5.14
N GLU A 368 -28.28 -9.82 4.70
CA GLU A 368 -29.24 -10.41 3.76
C GLU A 368 -30.68 -10.41 4.32
N LYS A 369 -30.82 -10.82 5.58
CA LYS A 369 -32.13 -10.83 6.26
C LYS A 369 -32.74 -9.43 6.31
N LEU A 370 -31.96 -8.42 6.69
CA LEU A 370 -32.43 -7.04 6.73
C LEU A 370 -32.81 -6.55 5.33
N LEU A 371 -32.02 -6.84 4.31
CA LEU A 371 -32.30 -6.46 2.93
C LEU A 371 -33.60 -7.12 2.43
N LYS A 372 -33.75 -8.46 2.59
CA LYS A 372 -34.93 -9.22 2.15
C LYS A 372 -36.20 -8.80 2.90
N GLN A 373 -36.14 -8.54 4.22
CA GLN A 373 -37.29 -8.22 5.03
C GLN A 373 -37.78 -6.77 4.92
N ARG A 374 -36.83 -5.81 4.88
CA ARG A 374 -37.19 -4.39 4.91
C ARG A 374 -37.28 -3.75 3.52
N TYR A 375 -36.62 -4.33 2.54
CA TYR A 375 -36.52 -3.77 1.17
C TYR A 375 -36.80 -4.82 0.07
N PRO A 376 -37.94 -5.57 0.20
CA PRO A 376 -38.23 -6.69 -0.71
C PRO A 376 -38.36 -6.28 -2.17
N SER A 377 -38.78 -5.03 -2.44
CA SER A 377 -38.93 -4.49 -3.80
C SER A 377 -37.67 -3.77 -4.33
N SER A 378 -36.58 -3.79 -3.58
CA SER A 378 -35.33 -3.16 -4.04
C SER A 378 -34.67 -3.98 -5.15
N PRO A 379 -34.10 -3.32 -6.19
CA PRO A 379 -33.30 -4.02 -7.19
C PRO A 379 -32.12 -4.76 -6.58
N TRP A 380 -31.59 -4.29 -5.46
CA TRP A 380 -30.51 -4.94 -4.74
C TRP A 380 -30.93 -6.26 -4.08
N THR A 381 -32.17 -6.37 -3.65
CA THR A 381 -32.72 -7.63 -3.14
C THR A 381 -32.85 -8.68 -4.24
N ALA A 382 -33.26 -8.28 -5.45
CA ALA A 382 -33.31 -9.18 -6.60
C ALA A 382 -31.93 -9.74 -6.97
N ARG A 383 -30.88 -8.89 -6.93
CA ARG A 383 -29.50 -9.30 -7.24
C ARG A 383 -28.89 -10.31 -6.25
N LEU A 384 -29.40 -10.40 -5.01
CA LEU A 384 -28.94 -11.46 -4.08
C LEU A 384 -29.29 -12.87 -4.59
N GLY A 385 -30.45 -13.05 -5.26
CA GLY A 385 -30.88 -14.34 -5.78
C GLY A 385 -30.11 -14.82 -7.03
N ASP A 386 -29.49 -13.90 -7.76
CA ASP A 386 -28.74 -14.23 -8.98
C ASP A 386 -27.33 -14.76 -8.67
N SER A 387 -26.80 -14.44 -7.49
CA SER A 387 -25.45 -14.85 -7.06
C SER A 387 -25.36 -16.30 -6.55
N GLU A 388 -26.50 -16.94 -6.25
CA GLU A 388 -26.56 -18.35 -5.84
C GLU A 388 -26.51 -19.32 -7.07
N LYS A 389 -26.53 -18.76 -8.29
CA LYS A 389 -26.61 -19.54 -9.53
C LYS A 389 -25.28 -19.61 -10.33
N ASN A 390 -24.24 -18.92 -9.93
CA ASN A 390 -22.92 -18.88 -10.52
C ASN A 390 -21.84 -19.33 -9.52
#